data_d6262373c19375ef9947c61c050a4d3f
#
_entry.id   d6262373c19375ef9947c61c050a4d3f
#
_cell.length_a   1.000
_cell.length_b   1.000
_cell.length_c   1.000
_cell.angle_alpha   90.00
_cell.angle_beta   90.00
_cell.angle_gamma   90.00
#
_symmetry.space_group_name_H-M   'P 1'
#
loop_
_entity.id
_entity.type
_entity.pdbx_description
1 polymer ?
#
loop_
_entity_poly.entity_id
_entity_poly.type
_entity_poly.pdbx_seq_one_letter_code
_entity_poly.pdbx_strand_id
1 'polypeptide(L)'
;MNLSVVIVNYQTFELTRDTINSIFKYSYPFSLQVIVVDNASGDDSLDKLRDYFKDSVEFIASDENRGFAAGNNLALREVSSDYVLLLNSDTIVWENTLQSIYDYMEKHRDVGACGCRVRLENGDLDKACKRTFPNVKNSFFRLFHIPTKSKDDNYNLTDLPDGDVYEIDCLTGAFMFIRREALDDSGLLDETFFMYGEDIDLCYRIKQAGWKIIYYGKSSITHLKGASSKKQKNKLIFEFYRAMYIYYKKHHAHETSFIVNLVVYLGIALLCAIKLFLNLFKTKS
;
A
#
# COMPACT_ATOMS: atom_id res chain seq x y z
N MET A 1 13.54 -18.31 -7.37
CA MET A 1 13.58 -17.24 -6.33
C MET A 1 12.30 -17.33 -5.52
N ASN A 2 12.41 -17.37 -4.17
CA ASN A 2 11.20 -17.54 -3.37
C ASN A 2 10.50 -16.21 -3.11
N LEU A 3 11.26 -15.16 -2.78
CA LEU A 3 10.68 -13.85 -2.46
C LEU A 3 11.43 -12.72 -3.17
N SER A 4 10.70 -11.84 -3.85
CA SER A 4 11.20 -10.55 -4.33
C SER A 4 10.57 -9.42 -3.53
N VAL A 5 11.40 -8.59 -2.89
CA VAL A 5 10.97 -7.38 -2.19
C VAL A 5 11.12 -6.19 -3.13
N VAL A 6 10.01 -5.52 -3.43
CA VAL A 6 9.96 -4.35 -4.31
C VAL A 6 9.78 -3.10 -3.47
N ILE A 7 10.70 -2.14 -3.61
CA ILE A 7 10.70 -0.86 -2.89
C ILE A 7 10.74 0.26 -3.91
N VAL A 8 9.80 1.19 -3.85
CA VAL A 8 9.82 2.40 -4.69
C VAL A 8 10.46 3.55 -3.92
N ASN A 9 11.59 4.04 -4.43
CA ASN A 9 12.29 5.22 -3.92
C ASN A 9 11.84 6.48 -4.67
N TYR A 10 11.59 7.56 -3.92
CA TYR A 10 11.43 8.89 -4.46
C TYR A 10 11.97 9.94 -3.49
N GLN A 11 13.22 10.39 -3.70
CA GLN A 11 13.91 11.39 -2.87
C GLN A 11 14.02 11.00 -1.37
N THR A 12 14.24 9.71 -1.07
CA THR A 12 14.23 9.16 0.30
C THR A 12 15.44 8.26 0.58
N PHE A 13 16.66 8.69 0.22
CA PHE A 13 17.88 7.88 0.38
C PHE A 13 18.00 7.23 1.75
N GLU A 14 17.99 8.02 2.86
CA GLU A 14 18.22 7.50 4.21
C GLU A 14 17.15 6.49 4.61
N LEU A 15 15.88 6.78 4.32
CA LEU A 15 14.77 5.89 4.67
C LEU A 15 14.84 4.59 3.86
N THR A 16 15.09 4.68 2.55
CA THR A 16 15.21 3.51 1.67
C THR A 16 16.39 2.65 2.11
N ARG A 17 17.55 3.24 2.42
CA ARG A 17 18.71 2.55 2.97
C ARG A 17 18.37 1.81 4.28
N ASP A 18 17.69 2.48 5.21
CA ASP A 18 17.36 1.91 6.51
C ASP A 18 16.30 0.80 6.40
N THR A 19 15.34 0.94 5.47
CA THR A 19 14.39 -0.12 5.11
C THR A 19 15.14 -1.37 4.62
N ILE A 20 16.05 -1.23 3.66
CA ILE A 20 16.82 -2.36 3.10
C ILE A 20 17.71 -2.99 4.17
N ASN A 21 18.42 -2.18 4.97
CA ASN A 21 19.24 -2.67 6.08
C ASN A 21 18.42 -3.46 7.10
N SER A 22 17.17 -3.06 7.36
CA SER A 22 16.29 -3.79 8.27
C SER A 22 15.92 -5.19 7.75
N ILE A 23 15.87 -5.38 6.42
CA ILE A 23 15.67 -6.68 5.79
C ILE A 23 16.93 -7.52 5.91
N PHE A 24 18.08 -6.99 5.52
CA PHE A 24 19.36 -7.72 5.51
C PHE A 24 19.95 -7.99 6.91
N LYS A 25 19.39 -7.37 7.93
CA LYS A 25 19.76 -7.62 9.34
C LYS A 25 19.50 -9.07 9.75
N TYR A 26 18.59 -9.78 9.09
CA TYR A 26 18.16 -11.13 9.43
C TYR A 26 18.50 -12.12 8.32
N SER A 27 18.69 -13.39 8.69
CA SER A 27 18.86 -14.49 7.75
C SER A 27 17.54 -15.21 7.53
N TYR A 28 17.31 -15.66 6.29
CA TYR A 28 16.07 -16.34 5.90
C TYR A 28 16.39 -17.73 5.34
N PRO A 29 15.57 -18.77 5.60
CA PRO A 29 15.77 -20.11 5.04
C PRO A 29 15.26 -20.24 3.59
N PHE A 30 14.88 -19.13 2.97
CA PHE A 30 14.44 -19.01 1.58
C PHE A 30 15.28 -17.99 0.82
N SER A 31 15.32 -18.12 -0.50
CA SER A 31 16.02 -17.17 -1.35
C SER A 31 15.25 -15.84 -1.44
N LEU A 32 15.95 -14.72 -1.22
CA LEU A 32 15.39 -13.38 -1.22
C LEU A 32 16.21 -12.48 -2.13
N GLN A 33 15.52 -11.67 -2.94
CA GLN A 33 16.09 -10.56 -3.71
C GLN A 33 15.38 -9.25 -3.32
N VAL A 34 16.13 -8.15 -3.32
CA VAL A 34 15.60 -6.81 -3.10
C VAL A 34 15.77 -6.00 -4.38
N ILE A 35 14.69 -5.39 -4.85
CA ILE A 35 14.67 -4.54 -6.04
C ILE A 35 14.19 -3.14 -5.63
N VAL A 36 14.99 -2.14 -5.92
CA VAL A 36 14.65 -0.74 -5.69
C VAL A 36 14.35 -0.07 -7.02
N VAL A 37 13.14 0.46 -7.16
CA VAL A 37 12.75 1.28 -8.29
C VAL A 37 12.90 2.74 -7.90
N ASP A 38 13.81 3.46 -8.52
CA ASP A 38 13.89 4.92 -8.41
C ASP A 38 12.86 5.55 -9.34
N ASN A 39 11.86 6.19 -8.77
CA ASN A 39 10.73 6.76 -9.49
C ASN A 39 11.01 8.19 -9.98
N ALA A 40 12.14 8.37 -10.71
CA ALA A 40 12.64 9.64 -11.20
C ALA A 40 12.83 10.68 -10.06
N SER A 41 13.64 10.33 -9.07
CA SER A 41 13.91 11.18 -7.89
C SER A 41 14.53 12.53 -8.27
N GLY A 42 15.37 12.56 -9.28
CA GLY A 42 16.03 13.79 -9.76
C GLY A 42 17.05 14.38 -8.78
N ASP A 43 17.41 13.62 -7.75
CA ASP A 43 18.47 13.90 -6.80
C ASP A 43 19.53 12.78 -6.82
N ASP A 44 20.49 12.79 -5.89
CA ASP A 44 21.57 11.82 -5.80
C ASP A 44 21.20 10.52 -5.05
N SER A 45 19.92 10.32 -4.72
CA SER A 45 19.47 9.20 -3.89
C SER A 45 19.74 7.84 -4.54
N LEU A 46 19.50 7.71 -5.85
CA LEU A 46 19.76 6.46 -6.59
C LEU A 46 21.24 6.11 -6.61
N ASP A 47 22.10 7.08 -6.92
CA ASP A 47 23.54 6.86 -7.00
C ASP A 47 24.11 6.47 -5.63
N LYS A 48 23.69 7.15 -4.57
CA LYS A 48 24.06 6.81 -3.19
C LYS A 48 23.60 5.42 -2.78
N LEU A 49 22.39 4.99 -3.18
CA LEU A 49 21.90 3.64 -2.90
C LEU A 49 22.72 2.59 -3.66
N ARG A 50 23.03 2.82 -4.93
CA ARG A 50 23.90 1.94 -5.74
C ARG A 50 25.28 1.79 -5.13
N ASP A 51 25.89 2.90 -4.73
CA ASP A 51 27.22 2.90 -4.11
C ASP A 51 27.23 2.16 -2.76
N TYR A 52 26.13 2.26 -1.98
CA TYR A 52 26.02 1.65 -0.67
C TYR A 52 25.77 0.12 -0.75
N PHE A 53 24.83 -0.32 -1.59
CA PHE A 53 24.41 -1.72 -1.63
C PHE A 53 25.10 -2.55 -2.71
N LYS A 54 25.66 -1.90 -3.74
CA LYS A 54 26.37 -2.55 -4.86
C LYS A 54 25.52 -3.70 -5.46
N ASP A 55 26.10 -4.89 -5.56
CA ASP A 55 25.47 -6.08 -6.15
C ASP A 55 24.44 -6.76 -5.23
N SER A 56 24.26 -6.27 -3.99
CA SER A 56 23.31 -6.87 -3.04
C SER A 56 21.86 -6.47 -3.31
N VAL A 57 21.63 -5.43 -4.12
CA VAL A 57 20.31 -4.88 -4.46
C VAL A 57 20.26 -4.60 -5.96
N GLU A 58 19.15 -4.96 -6.57
CA GLU A 58 18.86 -4.62 -7.96
C GLU A 58 18.22 -3.24 -8.05
N PHE A 59 18.61 -2.42 -9.03
CA PHE A 59 18.12 -1.06 -9.19
C PHE A 59 17.53 -0.83 -10.58
N ILE A 60 16.27 -0.39 -10.62
CA ILE A 60 15.56 0.03 -11.82
C ILE A 60 15.36 1.54 -11.74
N ALA A 61 15.82 2.29 -12.76
CA ALA A 61 15.57 3.73 -12.87
C ALA A 61 14.37 3.98 -13.78
N SER A 62 13.39 4.75 -13.29
CA SER A 62 12.29 5.25 -14.11
C SER A 62 12.66 6.58 -14.74
N ASP A 63 12.27 6.82 -15.99
CA ASP A 63 12.49 8.09 -16.68
C ASP A 63 11.60 9.22 -16.15
N GLU A 64 10.44 8.87 -15.57
CA GLU A 64 9.47 9.83 -15.02
C GLU A 64 8.74 9.27 -13.77
N ASN A 65 8.31 10.18 -12.89
CA ASN A 65 7.48 9.81 -11.75
C ASN A 65 6.01 9.64 -12.18
N ARG A 66 5.62 8.39 -12.43
CA ARG A 66 4.26 7.98 -12.79
C ARG A 66 3.43 7.50 -11.59
N GLY A 67 3.95 7.68 -10.36
CA GLY A 67 3.28 7.30 -9.12
C GLY A 67 3.68 5.93 -8.58
N PHE A 68 3.04 5.54 -7.48
CA PHE A 68 3.40 4.33 -6.73
C PHE A 68 3.07 3.04 -7.50
N ALA A 69 1.89 2.98 -8.14
CA ALA A 69 1.46 1.81 -8.91
C ALA A 69 2.42 1.52 -10.08
N ALA A 70 2.70 2.53 -10.91
CA ALA A 70 3.58 2.37 -12.05
C ALA A 70 5.02 2.06 -11.64
N GLY A 71 5.52 2.70 -10.56
CA GLY A 71 6.85 2.40 -10.01
C GLY A 71 6.97 0.93 -9.59
N ASN A 72 6.02 0.40 -8.82
CA ASN A 72 6.03 -1.02 -8.46
C ASN A 72 5.93 -1.94 -9.69
N ASN A 73 5.10 -1.59 -10.65
CA ASN A 73 4.91 -2.41 -11.85
C ASN A 73 6.17 -2.54 -12.71
N LEU A 74 7.09 -1.60 -12.67
CA LEU A 74 8.39 -1.75 -13.36
C LEU A 74 9.12 -3.00 -12.85
N ALA A 75 9.22 -3.17 -11.53
CA ALA A 75 9.84 -4.36 -10.95
C ALA A 75 8.95 -5.62 -11.10
N LEU A 76 7.63 -5.49 -10.92
CA LEU A 76 6.71 -6.64 -11.00
C LEU A 76 6.70 -7.34 -12.36
N ARG A 77 7.03 -6.63 -13.44
CA ARG A 77 7.14 -7.20 -14.79
C ARG A 77 8.41 -8.03 -14.98
N GLU A 78 9.47 -7.73 -14.21
CA GLU A 78 10.78 -8.38 -14.34
C GLU A 78 10.93 -9.58 -13.38
N VAL A 79 10.15 -9.63 -12.28
CA VAL A 79 10.29 -10.68 -11.28
C VAL A 79 9.48 -11.93 -11.61
N SER A 80 10.05 -13.10 -11.29
CA SER A 80 9.42 -14.42 -11.45
C SER A 80 9.43 -15.26 -10.16
N SER A 81 9.54 -14.61 -9.00
CA SER A 81 9.54 -15.25 -7.69
C SER A 81 8.16 -15.80 -7.30
N ASP A 82 8.15 -16.80 -6.42
CA ASP A 82 6.92 -17.44 -5.92
C ASP A 82 6.04 -16.44 -5.13
N TYR A 83 6.71 -15.48 -4.49
CA TYR A 83 6.09 -14.39 -3.73
C TYR A 83 6.72 -13.04 -4.06
N VAL A 84 5.91 -12.00 -3.96
CA VAL A 84 6.35 -10.61 -4.05
C VAL A 84 5.90 -9.85 -2.81
N LEU A 85 6.80 -9.07 -2.22
CA LEU A 85 6.49 -8.12 -1.17
C LEU A 85 6.57 -6.71 -1.74
N LEU A 86 5.45 -6.00 -1.80
CA LEU A 86 5.45 -4.55 -1.96
C LEU A 86 5.73 -3.93 -0.60
N LEU A 87 6.79 -3.13 -0.51
CA LEU A 87 7.25 -2.54 0.74
C LEU A 87 7.57 -1.05 0.55
N ASN A 88 7.00 -0.19 1.39
CA ASN A 88 7.33 1.22 1.35
C ASN A 88 8.78 1.48 1.76
N SER A 89 9.37 2.52 1.16
CA SER A 89 10.76 2.95 1.42
C SER A 89 11.00 3.58 2.80
N ASP A 90 9.97 3.78 3.61
CA ASP A 90 10.01 4.36 4.94
C ASP A 90 9.51 3.37 6.02
N THR A 91 9.91 2.10 5.89
CA THR A 91 9.52 1.03 6.81
C THR A 91 10.72 0.38 7.48
N ILE A 92 10.51 -0.16 8.67
CA ILE A 92 11.49 -1.02 9.38
C ILE A 92 10.87 -2.39 9.59
N VAL A 93 11.50 -3.40 9.01
CA VAL A 93 11.09 -4.80 9.15
C VAL A 93 11.67 -5.37 10.44
N TRP A 94 10.81 -5.95 11.28
CA TRP A 94 11.23 -6.56 12.53
C TRP A 94 11.62 -8.03 12.35
N GLU A 95 12.36 -8.54 13.33
CA GLU A 95 12.78 -9.94 13.39
C GLU A 95 11.59 -10.90 13.18
N ASN A 96 11.83 -12.00 12.47
CA ASN A 96 10.85 -13.04 12.13
C ASN A 96 9.63 -12.58 11.30
N THR A 97 9.51 -11.29 10.92
CA THR A 97 8.33 -10.80 10.20
C THR A 97 8.20 -11.50 8.85
N LEU A 98 9.22 -11.45 8.00
CA LEU A 98 9.16 -12.07 6.67
C LEU A 98 9.06 -13.59 6.76
N GLN A 99 9.81 -14.20 7.69
CA GLN A 99 9.79 -15.65 7.91
C GLN A 99 8.39 -16.15 8.31
N SER A 100 7.78 -15.50 9.31
CA SER A 100 6.47 -15.95 9.82
C SER A 100 5.37 -15.83 8.78
N ILE A 101 5.42 -14.78 7.93
CA ILE A 101 4.44 -14.59 6.86
C ILE A 101 4.69 -15.59 5.73
N TYR A 102 5.95 -15.81 5.34
CA TYR A 102 6.31 -16.81 4.36
C TYR A 102 5.80 -18.19 4.78
N ASP A 103 6.10 -18.63 6.01
CA ASP A 103 5.64 -19.91 6.56
C ASP A 103 4.12 -20.02 6.62
N TYR A 104 3.43 -18.91 6.93
CA TYR A 104 1.98 -18.87 6.92
C TYR A 104 1.44 -19.06 5.50
N MET A 105 1.97 -18.33 4.53
CA MET A 105 1.57 -18.41 3.12
C MET A 105 1.84 -19.81 2.52
N GLU A 106 2.95 -20.46 2.91
CA GLU A 106 3.24 -21.82 2.48
C GLU A 106 2.24 -22.86 3.01
N LYS A 107 1.73 -22.65 4.24
CA LYS A 107 0.73 -23.53 4.87
C LYS A 107 -0.70 -23.28 4.38
N HIS A 108 -0.99 -22.09 3.85
CA HIS A 108 -2.32 -21.68 3.45
C HIS A 108 -2.34 -21.30 1.97
N ARG A 109 -2.53 -22.32 1.12
CA ARG A 109 -2.44 -22.18 -0.35
C ARG A 109 -3.61 -21.40 -0.97
N ASP A 110 -4.69 -21.19 -0.24
CA ASP A 110 -5.85 -20.38 -0.62
C ASP A 110 -5.68 -18.87 -0.31
N VAL A 111 -4.54 -18.49 0.31
CA VAL A 111 -4.22 -17.09 0.61
C VAL A 111 -3.43 -16.48 -0.53
N GLY A 112 -4.01 -15.44 -1.15
CA GLY A 112 -3.38 -14.69 -2.25
C GLY A 112 -2.52 -13.53 -1.76
N ALA A 113 -2.91 -12.87 -0.65
CA ALA A 113 -2.12 -11.78 -0.07
C ALA A 113 -2.16 -11.78 1.46
N CYS A 114 -1.07 -11.37 2.08
CA CYS A 114 -0.92 -11.28 3.52
C CYS A 114 -0.24 -9.98 3.92
N GLY A 115 -0.82 -9.28 4.90
CA GLY A 115 -0.21 -8.11 5.53
C GLY A 115 0.12 -8.38 6.99
N CYS A 116 0.87 -7.50 7.62
CA CYS A 116 1.22 -7.58 9.03
C CYS A 116 0.66 -6.40 9.82
N ARG A 117 0.91 -6.42 11.13
CA ARG A 117 0.69 -5.26 11.98
C ARG A 117 1.64 -4.14 11.57
N VAL A 118 1.09 -2.99 11.20
CA VAL A 118 1.88 -1.80 10.89
C VAL A 118 1.83 -0.84 12.08
N ARG A 119 2.97 -0.59 12.70
CA ARG A 119 3.12 0.37 13.79
C ARG A 119 3.63 1.69 13.24
N LEU A 120 3.11 2.78 13.77
CA LEU A 120 3.67 4.11 13.57
C LEU A 120 4.91 4.31 14.47
N GLU A 121 5.69 5.37 14.22
CA GLU A 121 6.89 5.69 15.00
C GLU A 121 6.62 5.86 16.51
N ASN A 122 5.43 6.37 16.88
CA ASN A 122 4.98 6.50 18.25
C ASN A 122 4.47 5.19 18.89
N GLY A 123 4.53 4.08 18.18
CA GLY A 123 4.08 2.76 18.62
C GLY A 123 2.59 2.45 18.37
N ASP A 124 1.79 3.44 17.97
CA ASP A 124 0.37 3.25 17.67
C ASP A 124 0.19 2.35 16.42
N LEU A 125 -0.98 1.70 16.34
CA LEU A 125 -1.36 0.95 15.15
C LEU A 125 -1.69 1.91 13.99
N ASP A 126 -1.10 1.69 12.83
CA ASP A 126 -1.63 2.26 11.59
C ASP A 126 -2.95 1.58 11.22
N LYS A 127 -4.05 2.29 11.43
CA LYS A 127 -5.41 1.77 11.18
C LYS A 127 -5.63 1.34 9.72
N ALA A 128 -4.76 1.73 8.80
CA ALA A 128 -4.85 1.33 7.39
C ALA A 128 -4.37 -0.10 7.13
N CYS A 129 -3.74 -0.79 8.09
CA CYS A 129 -3.20 -2.14 7.89
C CYS A 129 -4.27 -3.24 7.82
N LYS A 130 -5.48 -2.99 8.30
CA LYS A 130 -6.62 -3.92 8.24
C LYS A 130 -7.91 -3.14 7.97
N ARG A 131 -8.51 -3.38 6.81
CA ARG A 131 -9.65 -2.60 6.32
C ARG A 131 -10.69 -3.49 5.65
N THR A 132 -11.94 -3.02 5.62
CA THR A 132 -12.96 -3.49 4.69
C THR A 132 -12.85 -2.72 3.36
N PHE A 133 -13.54 -3.18 2.30
CA PHE A 133 -13.66 -2.37 1.09
C PHE A 133 -14.45 -1.09 1.35
N PRO A 134 -14.03 0.04 0.75
CA PRO A 134 -14.82 1.24 0.81
C PRO A 134 -16.12 1.04 0.02
N ASN A 135 -17.24 1.34 0.66
CA ASN A 135 -18.55 1.46 0.03
C ASN A 135 -19.11 2.86 0.31
N VAL A 136 -20.22 3.22 -0.34
CA VAL A 136 -20.81 4.56 -0.17
C VAL A 136 -21.11 4.87 1.29
N LYS A 137 -21.62 3.90 2.04
CA LYS A 137 -22.03 4.07 3.44
C LYS A 137 -20.83 4.26 4.37
N ASN A 138 -19.86 3.32 4.38
CA ASN A 138 -18.70 3.40 5.27
C ASN A 138 -17.77 4.56 4.91
N SER A 139 -17.67 4.91 3.62
CA SER A 139 -16.94 6.08 3.15
C SER A 139 -17.58 7.38 3.65
N PHE A 140 -18.92 7.48 3.64
CA PHE A 140 -19.66 8.60 4.20
C PHE A 140 -19.39 8.75 5.70
N PHE A 141 -19.56 7.70 6.49
CA PHE A 141 -19.32 7.74 7.94
C PHE A 141 -17.88 8.17 8.27
N ARG A 142 -16.91 7.61 7.55
CA ARG A 142 -15.50 7.96 7.72
C ARG A 142 -15.22 9.42 7.39
N LEU A 143 -15.77 9.92 6.29
CA LEU A 143 -15.52 11.26 5.78
C LEU A 143 -16.06 12.35 6.72
N PHE A 144 -17.22 12.08 7.31
CA PHE A 144 -17.89 12.98 8.25
C PHE A 144 -17.55 12.67 9.72
N HIS A 145 -16.61 11.76 9.98
CA HIS A 145 -16.21 11.33 11.32
C HIS A 145 -17.41 10.88 12.20
N ILE A 146 -18.42 10.26 11.58
CA ILE A 146 -19.61 9.78 12.29
C ILE A 146 -19.28 8.44 12.94
N PRO A 147 -19.42 8.30 14.28
CA PRO A 147 -19.22 7.03 14.96
C PRO A 147 -20.22 5.99 14.46
N THR A 148 -19.75 4.79 14.16
CA THR A 148 -20.63 3.67 13.79
C THR A 148 -20.47 2.53 14.78
N LYS A 149 -21.59 1.86 15.09
CA LYS A 149 -21.66 0.68 15.98
C LYS A 149 -21.73 -0.63 15.16
N SER A 150 -21.95 -0.53 13.85
CA SER A 150 -22.03 -1.71 12.99
C SER A 150 -20.65 -2.17 12.56
N LYS A 151 -20.39 -3.47 12.61
CA LYS A 151 -19.13 -4.06 12.08
C LYS A 151 -18.98 -3.79 10.59
N ASP A 152 -20.08 -3.81 9.84
CA ASP A 152 -20.07 -3.57 8.38
C ASP A 152 -19.72 -2.11 8.02
N ASP A 153 -19.92 -1.19 8.97
CA ASP A 153 -19.62 0.23 8.79
C ASP A 153 -18.21 0.59 9.31
N ASN A 154 -17.50 -0.35 9.97
CA ASN A 154 -16.17 -0.15 10.54
C ASN A 154 -15.08 -0.37 9.48
N TYR A 155 -14.84 0.64 8.67
CA TYR A 155 -13.86 0.58 7.57
C TYR A 155 -12.46 0.11 8.01
N ASN A 156 -12.00 0.50 9.19
CA ASN A 156 -10.64 0.18 9.68
C ASN A 156 -10.58 -1.03 10.61
N LEU A 157 -11.67 -1.78 10.78
CA LEU A 157 -11.74 -2.99 11.62
C LEU A 157 -11.11 -2.78 13.02
N THR A 158 -11.38 -1.63 13.64
CA THR A 158 -10.76 -1.22 14.92
C THR A 158 -11.26 -2.02 16.11
N ASP A 159 -12.33 -2.77 15.97
CA ASP A 159 -12.91 -3.70 16.95
C ASP A 159 -12.18 -5.04 17.01
N LEU A 160 -11.38 -5.37 15.98
CA LEU A 160 -10.58 -6.59 15.97
C LEU A 160 -9.26 -6.40 16.72
N PRO A 161 -8.88 -7.30 17.65
CA PRO A 161 -7.58 -7.28 18.31
C PRO A 161 -6.41 -7.24 17.33
N ASP A 162 -5.34 -6.51 17.67
CA ASP A 162 -4.23 -6.26 16.74
C ASP A 162 -3.25 -7.42 16.62
N GLY A 163 -3.27 -8.35 17.58
CA GLY A 163 -2.31 -9.46 17.70
C GLY A 163 -2.72 -10.75 17.01
N ASP A 164 -3.93 -10.83 16.48
CA ASP A 164 -4.49 -12.06 15.93
C ASP A 164 -4.42 -12.11 14.39
N VAL A 165 -4.93 -13.20 13.82
CA VAL A 165 -4.97 -13.44 12.38
C VAL A 165 -6.41 -13.40 11.90
N TYR A 166 -6.67 -12.58 10.88
CA TYR A 166 -8.02 -12.40 10.34
C TYR A 166 -8.02 -12.42 8.82
N GLU A 167 -9.07 -12.98 8.23
CA GLU A 167 -9.41 -12.65 6.85
C GLU A 167 -10.00 -11.24 6.82
N ILE A 168 -9.51 -10.41 5.92
CA ILE A 168 -9.91 -9.02 5.73
C ILE A 168 -10.14 -8.72 4.25
N ASP A 169 -10.57 -7.49 3.94
CA ASP A 169 -10.74 -7.10 2.54
C ASP A 169 -9.52 -6.37 1.97
N CYS A 170 -8.91 -5.47 2.74
CA CYS A 170 -7.83 -4.62 2.23
C CYS A 170 -6.63 -4.55 3.16
N LEU A 171 -5.47 -4.73 2.58
CA LEU A 171 -4.16 -4.40 3.15
C LEU A 171 -3.76 -2.95 2.83
N THR A 172 -2.71 -2.47 3.47
CA THR A 172 -2.02 -1.23 3.08
C THR A 172 -0.86 -1.53 2.14
N GLY A 173 -0.65 -0.68 1.13
CA GLY A 173 0.52 -0.76 0.25
C GLY A 173 1.87 -0.60 0.97
N ALA A 174 1.88 -0.19 2.26
CA ALA A 174 3.11 -0.10 3.05
C ALA A 174 3.79 -1.47 3.29
N PHE A 175 2.99 -2.54 3.34
CA PHE A 175 3.46 -3.93 3.41
C PHE A 175 2.38 -4.85 2.82
N MET A 176 2.64 -5.42 1.66
CA MET A 176 1.72 -6.33 0.98
C MET A 176 2.50 -7.52 0.41
N PHE A 177 2.43 -8.66 1.11
CA PHE A 177 3.06 -9.91 0.72
C PHE A 177 2.08 -10.70 -0.15
N ILE A 178 2.41 -10.92 -1.43
CA ILE A 178 1.48 -11.41 -2.45
C ILE A 178 2.02 -12.70 -3.03
N ARG A 179 1.18 -13.72 -3.17
CA ARG A 179 1.45 -14.93 -3.94
C ARG A 179 1.47 -14.60 -5.42
N ARG A 180 2.45 -15.10 -6.16
CA ARG A 180 2.60 -14.86 -7.60
C ARG A 180 1.36 -15.27 -8.38
N GLU A 181 0.82 -16.45 -8.12
CA GLU A 181 -0.39 -16.96 -8.76
C GLU A 181 -1.58 -16.00 -8.57
N ALA A 182 -1.75 -15.45 -7.38
CA ALA A 182 -2.81 -14.46 -7.13
C ALA A 182 -2.60 -13.16 -7.90
N LEU A 183 -1.33 -12.75 -8.08
CA LEU A 183 -0.99 -11.56 -8.88
C LEU A 183 -1.22 -11.83 -10.38
N ASP A 184 -0.91 -13.04 -10.85
CA ASP A 184 -1.14 -13.45 -12.25
C ASP A 184 -2.66 -13.51 -12.57
N ASP A 185 -3.48 -14.00 -11.63
CA ASP A 185 -4.94 -14.07 -11.77
C ASP A 185 -5.61 -12.70 -11.70
N SER A 186 -5.13 -11.81 -10.83
CA SER A 186 -5.73 -10.49 -10.58
C SER A 186 -5.15 -9.38 -11.47
N GLY A 187 -3.98 -9.60 -12.06
CA GLY A 187 -3.19 -8.59 -12.77
C GLY A 187 -2.39 -7.68 -11.82
N LEU A 188 -1.51 -6.88 -12.39
CA LEU A 188 -0.63 -5.95 -11.68
C LEU A 188 -1.42 -4.77 -11.07
N LEU A 189 -0.74 -3.85 -10.39
CA LEU A 189 -1.34 -2.60 -9.91
C LEU A 189 -1.91 -1.78 -11.07
N ASP A 190 -3.07 -1.15 -10.86
CA ASP A 190 -3.69 -0.29 -11.86
C ASP A 190 -3.00 1.08 -11.89
N GLU A 191 -2.27 1.36 -12.97
CA GLU A 191 -1.48 2.59 -13.13
C GLU A 191 -2.31 3.86 -13.34
N THR A 192 -3.64 3.74 -13.44
CA THR A 192 -4.53 4.91 -13.40
C THR A 192 -4.53 5.58 -12.02
N PHE A 193 -4.14 4.86 -10.97
CA PHE A 193 -3.89 5.42 -9.65
C PHE A 193 -2.44 5.93 -9.57
N PHE A 194 -2.28 7.23 -9.41
CA PHE A 194 -0.95 7.80 -9.17
C PHE A 194 -0.44 7.48 -7.77
N MET A 195 -1.31 7.64 -6.77
CA MET A 195 -1.06 7.35 -5.35
C MET A 195 -2.40 7.23 -4.62
N TYR A 196 -2.50 6.29 -3.68
CA TYR A 196 -3.70 5.90 -2.96
C TYR A 196 -4.72 5.14 -3.81
N GLY A 197 -5.32 4.12 -3.22
CA GLY A 197 -6.39 3.33 -3.82
C GLY A 197 -5.91 2.20 -4.72
N GLU A 198 -4.66 2.20 -5.20
CA GLU A 198 -4.05 1.10 -5.94
C GLU A 198 -3.99 -0.19 -5.10
N ASP A 199 -3.74 -0.05 -3.79
CA ASP A 199 -3.74 -1.15 -2.83
C ASP A 199 -5.14 -1.74 -2.63
N ILE A 200 -6.15 -0.87 -2.53
CA ILE A 200 -7.56 -1.27 -2.39
C ILE A 200 -8.04 -1.95 -3.68
N ASP A 201 -7.71 -1.39 -4.83
CA ASP A 201 -8.07 -1.93 -6.13
C ASP A 201 -7.45 -3.32 -6.36
N LEU A 202 -6.16 -3.49 -6.05
CA LEU A 202 -5.49 -4.78 -6.16
C LEU A 202 -6.11 -5.81 -5.21
N CYS A 203 -6.36 -5.45 -3.95
CA CYS A 203 -7.04 -6.31 -2.99
C CYS A 203 -8.43 -6.73 -3.48
N TYR A 204 -9.18 -5.80 -4.06
CA TYR A 204 -10.50 -6.10 -4.63
C TYR A 204 -10.40 -7.15 -5.74
N ARG A 205 -9.47 -6.98 -6.69
CA ARG A 205 -9.27 -7.93 -7.79
C ARG A 205 -8.76 -9.29 -7.32
N ILE A 206 -7.86 -9.35 -6.33
CA ILE A 206 -7.40 -10.59 -5.71
C ILE A 206 -8.59 -11.37 -5.11
N LYS A 207 -9.48 -10.69 -4.37
CA LYS A 207 -10.68 -11.35 -3.82
C LYS A 207 -11.67 -11.76 -4.90
N GLN A 208 -11.86 -10.97 -5.96
CA GLN A 208 -12.69 -11.34 -7.11
C GLN A 208 -12.16 -12.57 -7.86
N ALA A 209 -10.85 -12.78 -7.88
CA ALA A 209 -10.21 -13.98 -8.41
C ALA A 209 -10.34 -15.22 -7.47
N GLY A 210 -11.00 -15.08 -6.31
CA GLY A 210 -11.28 -16.17 -5.37
C GLY A 210 -10.22 -16.37 -4.28
N TRP A 211 -9.20 -15.53 -4.21
CA TRP A 211 -8.15 -15.61 -3.21
C TRP A 211 -8.55 -14.93 -1.89
N LYS A 212 -8.04 -15.47 -0.77
CA LYS A 212 -8.18 -14.83 0.55
C LYS A 212 -7.11 -13.76 0.77
N ILE A 213 -7.45 -12.75 1.55
CA ILE A 213 -6.52 -11.72 2.03
C ILE A 213 -6.47 -11.79 3.55
N ILE A 214 -5.27 -11.87 4.10
CA ILE A 214 -5.05 -12.10 5.53
C ILE A 214 -4.31 -10.93 6.16
N TYR A 215 -4.81 -10.48 7.30
CA TYR A 215 -4.06 -9.71 8.27
C TYR A 215 -3.40 -10.66 9.27
N TYR A 216 -2.08 -10.69 9.30
CA TYR A 216 -1.27 -11.52 10.19
C TYR A 216 -0.71 -10.68 11.34
N GLY A 217 -1.50 -10.45 12.39
CA GLY A 217 -1.17 -9.56 13.50
C GLY A 217 -0.05 -10.05 14.42
N LYS A 218 0.46 -11.29 14.23
CA LYS A 218 1.57 -11.86 15.02
C LYS A 218 2.95 -11.33 14.61
N SER A 219 3.05 -10.70 13.43
CA SER A 219 4.26 -10.06 12.93
C SER A 219 4.03 -8.57 12.72
N SER A 220 5.08 -7.77 12.69
CA SER A 220 4.95 -6.31 12.56
C SER A 220 6.11 -5.66 11.82
N ILE A 221 5.80 -4.50 11.23
CA ILE A 221 6.76 -3.50 10.76
C ILE A 221 6.53 -2.18 11.50
N THR A 222 7.52 -1.28 11.46
CA THR A 222 7.30 0.13 11.78
C THR A 222 7.27 0.94 10.49
N HIS A 223 6.32 1.87 10.35
CA HIS A 223 6.17 2.77 9.22
C HIS A 223 6.42 4.21 9.67
N LEU A 224 7.51 4.81 9.21
CA LEU A 224 8.03 6.12 9.65
C LEU A 224 7.31 7.30 8.97
N LYS A 225 6.08 7.16 8.62
CA LYS A 225 5.22 8.04 7.82
C LYS A 225 5.64 9.51 7.70
N GLY A 226 5.66 10.02 6.48
CA GLY A 226 5.57 11.45 6.21
C GLY A 226 6.80 12.13 5.64
N ALA A 227 7.90 11.44 5.36
CA ALA A 227 9.08 12.07 4.79
C ALA A 227 8.90 12.51 3.33
N SER A 228 8.31 11.66 2.50
CA SER A 228 8.07 11.95 1.06
C SER A 228 6.86 12.86 0.81
N SER A 229 5.89 12.91 1.73
CA SER A 229 4.58 13.57 1.48
C SER A 229 4.54 15.07 1.79
N LYS A 230 5.53 15.60 2.54
CA LYS A 230 5.49 16.99 3.04
C LYS A 230 5.56 18.05 1.93
N LYS A 231 6.26 17.76 0.82
CA LYS A 231 6.56 18.74 -0.25
C LYS A 231 5.42 18.91 -1.28
N GLN A 232 4.45 18.00 -1.38
CA GLN A 232 3.43 17.99 -2.45
C GLN A 232 1.99 17.90 -1.93
N LYS A 233 1.67 18.55 -0.81
CA LYS A 233 0.38 18.41 -0.12
C LYS A 233 -0.84 18.59 -1.02
N ASN A 234 -0.87 19.61 -1.89
CA ASN A 234 -2.02 19.86 -2.78
C ASN A 234 -2.19 18.75 -3.83
N LYS A 235 -1.09 18.27 -4.43
CA LYS A 235 -1.13 17.16 -5.38
C LYS A 235 -1.65 15.91 -4.69
N LEU A 236 -1.18 15.60 -3.50
CA LEU A 236 -1.62 14.42 -2.74
C LEU A 236 -3.08 14.51 -2.29
N ILE A 237 -3.58 15.72 -1.94
CA ILE A 237 -5.01 15.93 -1.68
C ILE A 237 -5.81 15.61 -2.94
N PHE A 238 -5.42 16.16 -4.08
CA PHE A 238 -6.10 15.91 -5.35
C PHE A 238 -6.10 14.43 -5.71
N GLU A 239 -4.94 13.76 -5.64
CA GLU A 239 -4.81 12.34 -5.98
C GLU A 239 -5.62 11.43 -5.04
N PHE A 240 -5.75 11.79 -3.75
CA PHE A 240 -6.61 11.06 -2.82
C PHE A 240 -8.09 11.06 -3.26
N TYR A 241 -8.63 12.23 -3.63
CA TYR A 241 -10.02 12.32 -4.11
C TYR A 241 -10.18 11.75 -5.52
N ARG A 242 -9.16 11.90 -6.37
CA ARG A 242 -9.12 11.25 -7.68
C ARG A 242 -9.15 9.73 -7.54
N ALA A 243 -8.41 9.16 -6.61
CA ALA A 243 -8.42 7.72 -6.32
C ALA A 243 -9.82 7.25 -5.86
N MET A 244 -10.51 8.01 -5.00
CA MET A 244 -11.89 7.71 -4.62
C MET A 244 -12.82 7.67 -5.84
N TYR A 245 -12.70 8.64 -6.75
CA TYR A 245 -13.49 8.68 -7.99
C TYR A 245 -13.19 7.47 -8.88
N ILE A 246 -11.91 7.14 -9.11
CA ILE A 246 -11.50 6.01 -9.96
C ILE A 246 -12.02 4.70 -9.39
N TYR A 247 -11.80 4.46 -8.08
CA TYR A 247 -12.25 3.23 -7.41
C TYR A 247 -13.77 3.07 -7.49
N TYR A 248 -14.52 4.11 -7.14
CA TYR A 248 -15.98 4.09 -7.21
C TYR A 248 -16.48 3.85 -8.64
N LYS A 249 -15.93 4.56 -9.63
CA LYS A 249 -16.29 4.40 -11.04
C LYS A 249 -16.04 2.99 -11.54
N LYS A 250 -14.91 2.40 -11.14
CA LYS A 250 -14.47 1.07 -11.60
C LYS A 250 -15.31 -0.06 -10.99
N HIS A 251 -15.58 0.02 -9.67
CA HIS A 251 -16.12 -1.13 -8.93
C HIS A 251 -17.58 -1.00 -8.51
N HIS A 252 -18.15 0.21 -8.43
CA HIS A 252 -19.49 0.44 -7.88
C HIS A 252 -20.46 1.16 -8.80
N ALA A 253 -19.98 1.98 -9.73
CA ALA A 253 -20.86 2.85 -10.51
C ALA A 253 -21.84 2.07 -11.42
N HIS A 254 -21.47 0.87 -11.85
CA HIS A 254 -22.34 0.04 -12.69
C HIS A 254 -23.48 -0.64 -11.92
N GLU A 255 -23.35 -0.77 -10.59
CA GLU A 255 -24.35 -1.37 -9.71
C GLU A 255 -25.33 -0.34 -9.14
N THR A 256 -25.08 0.95 -9.37
CA THR A 256 -25.84 2.06 -8.77
C THR A 256 -26.58 2.88 -9.82
N SER A 257 -27.67 3.56 -9.41
CA SER A 257 -28.44 4.40 -10.31
C SER A 257 -27.65 5.65 -10.74
N PHE A 258 -27.99 6.22 -11.89
CA PHE A 258 -27.40 7.48 -12.39
C PHE A 258 -27.44 8.61 -11.35
N ILE A 259 -28.55 8.73 -10.62
CA ILE A 259 -28.70 9.79 -9.58
C ILE A 259 -27.72 9.58 -8.44
N VAL A 260 -27.55 8.34 -7.96
CA VAL A 260 -26.57 8.00 -6.91
C VAL A 260 -25.15 8.29 -7.39
N ASN A 261 -24.81 7.89 -8.62
CA ASN A 261 -23.51 8.17 -9.22
C ASN A 261 -23.22 9.68 -9.27
N LEU A 262 -24.21 10.47 -9.72
CA LEU A 262 -24.06 11.93 -9.79
C LEU A 262 -23.82 12.53 -8.41
N VAL A 263 -24.58 12.13 -7.39
CA VAL A 263 -24.40 12.59 -6.00
C VAL A 263 -23.02 12.24 -5.46
N VAL A 264 -22.54 11.00 -5.70
CA VAL A 264 -21.21 10.56 -5.26
C VAL A 264 -20.11 11.38 -5.93
N TYR A 265 -20.19 11.58 -7.25
CA TYR A 265 -19.17 12.34 -7.99
C TYR A 265 -19.14 13.82 -7.56
N LEU A 266 -20.30 14.45 -7.41
CA LEU A 266 -20.38 15.83 -6.91
C LEU A 266 -19.86 15.93 -5.47
N GLY A 267 -20.17 14.95 -4.62
CA GLY A 267 -19.67 14.90 -3.24
C GLY A 267 -18.13 14.80 -3.20
N ILE A 268 -17.54 13.90 -3.99
CA ILE A 268 -16.08 13.77 -4.08
C ILE A 268 -15.45 15.09 -4.56
N ALA A 269 -15.99 15.70 -5.63
CA ALA A 269 -15.46 16.93 -6.19
C ALA A 269 -15.56 18.11 -5.18
N LEU A 270 -16.70 18.25 -4.50
CA LEU A 270 -16.92 19.29 -3.49
C LEU A 270 -15.94 19.15 -2.32
N LEU A 271 -15.75 17.93 -1.81
CA LEU A 271 -14.85 17.67 -0.70
C LEU A 271 -13.39 17.91 -1.07
N CYS A 272 -13.00 17.55 -2.30
CA CYS A 272 -11.68 17.87 -2.86
C CYS A 272 -11.47 19.39 -2.87
N ALA A 273 -12.43 20.16 -3.41
CA ALA A 273 -12.36 21.61 -3.48
C ALA A 273 -12.26 22.27 -2.09
N ILE A 274 -13.10 21.83 -1.13
CA ILE A 274 -13.05 22.31 0.25
C ILE A 274 -11.68 22.02 0.88
N LYS A 275 -11.15 20.80 0.71
CA LYS A 275 -9.87 20.42 1.32
C LYS A 275 -8.69 21.19 0.73
N LEU A 276 -8.68 21.40 -0.58
CA LEU A 276 -7.68 22.22 -1.25
C LEU A 276 -7.75 23.67 -0.78
N PHE A 277 -8.98 24.24 -0.71
CA PHE A 277 -9.20 25.59 -0.19
C PHE A 277 -8.69 25.76 1.23
N LEU A 278 -9.06 24.85 2.15
CA LEU A 278 -8.58 24.90 3.54
C LEU A 278 -7.06 24.75 3.65
N ASN A 279 -6.42 24.02 2.74
CA ASN A 279 -4.97 23.88 2.75
C ASN A 279 -4.24 25.18 2.35
N LEU A 280 -4.86 26.05 1.53
CA LEU A 280 -4.28 27.36 1.17
C LEU A 280 -4.06 28.27 2.39
N PHE A 281 -4.90 28.12 3.44
CA PHE A 281 -4.77 28.92 4.67
C PHE A 281 -3.79 28.29 5.69
N LYS A 282 -3.57 26.95 5.64
CA LYS A 282 -2.63 26.27 6.55
C LYS A 282 -1.15 26.48 6.17
N THR A 283 -0.86 26.84 4.93
CA THR A 283 0.51 27.09 4.45
C THR A 283 0.99 28.51 4.73
N LYS A 284 0.16 29.38 5.32
CA LYS A 284 0.51 30.77 5.67
C LYS A 284 0.75 31.02 7.17
N SER A 285 0.65 30.01 7.99
CA SER A 285 1.03 30.00 9.40
C SER A 285 2.14 28.95 9.62
#